data_19d5f57df5797d7178703fefa5b7cbbd
#
_entry.id   19d5f57df5797d7178703fefa5b7cbbd
#
_cell.length_a   1.000
_cell.length_b   1.000
_cell.length_c   1.000
_cell.angle_alpha   90.00
_cell.angle_beta   90.00
_cell.angle_gamma   90.00
#
_symmetry.space_group_name_H-M   'P 1'
#
loop_
_entity.id
_entity.type
_entity.pdbx_description
1 polymer ?
#
loop_
_entity_poly.entity_id
_entity_poly.type
_entity_poly.pdbx_seq_one_letter_code
_entity_poly.pdbx_strand_id
1 'polypeptide(L)'
;MIRNCSFKDRVKLYFVEYCFCAIIYVVSVVAIVPVIWCVDFFNVANFNDQAFYDVTDKFSFLIAFYIYPIFKDVFFKNGSIVKKLLNVNLIDAETMKKPRVTKLIIRNLLFPIYLINLIFCFKRLDNRTLGDIMTKTRVVYSEDNPKSKEFKCD
;
A
#
# COMPACT_ATOMS: atom_id res chain seq x y z
N MET A 1 -2.10 -2.83 26.82
CA MET A 1 -0.94 -2.10 26.23
C MET A 1 -0.94 -2.37 24.71
N ILE A 2 -0.90 -1.36 23.86
CA ILE A 2 -0.95 -1.55 22.39
C ILE A 2 0.47 -1.84 21.92
N ARG A 3 0.68 -3.01 21.30
CA ARG A 3 1.99 -3.44 20.83
C ARG A 3 2.26 -2.94 19.40
N ASN A 4 3.40 -2.30 19.21
CA ASN A 4 3.86 -1.92 17.87
C ASN A 4 4.21 -3.16 17.04
N CYS A 5 3.95 -3.10 15.73
CA CYS A 5 4.32 -4.13 14.79
C CYS A 5 5.84 -4.32 14.75
N SER A 6 6.32 -5.57 14.79
CA SER A 6 7.76 -5.87 14.75
C SER A 6 8.37 -5.49 13.39
N PHE A 7 9.70 -5.29 13.34
CA PHE A 7 10.41 -5.02 12.10
C PHE A 7 10.19 -6.12 11.06
N LYS A 8 10.28 -7.39 11.46
CA LYS A 8 10.06 -8.54 10.56
C LYS A 8 8.67 -8.52 9.94
N ASP A 9 7.63 -8.21 10.73
CA ASP A 9 6.26 -8.15 10.22
C ASP A 9 6.02 -6.92 9.35
N ARG A 10 6.76 -5.82 9.59
CA ARG A 10 6.79 -4.64 8.71
C ARG A 10 7.37 -4.98 7.33
N VAL A 11 8.49 -5.70 7.30
CA VAL A 11 9.10 -6.16 6.04
C VAL A 11 8.12 -7.06 5.28
N LYS A 12 7.48 -8.02 5.96
CA LYS A 12 6.43 -8.86 5.36
C LYS A 12 5.27 -8.03 4.81
N LEU A 13 4.78 -7.06 5.58
CA LEU A 13 3.71 -6.17 5.16
C LEU A 13 4.06 -5.45 3.85
N TYR A 14 5.24 -4.85 3.78
CA TYR A 14 5.71 -4.15 2.59
C TYR A 14 5.89 -5.09 1.40
N PHE A 15 6.47 -6.26 1.62
CA PHE A 15 6.65 -7.25 0.55
C PHE A 15 5.31 -7.69 -0.05
N VAL A 16 4.33 -8.03 0.79
CA VAL A 16 2.99 -8.43 0.32
C VAL A 16 2.29 -7.25 -0.37
N GLU A 17 2.45 -6.02 0.11
CA GLU A 17 1.91 -4.83 -0.56
C GLU A 17 2.52 -4.61 -1.95
N TYR A 18 3.81 -4.86 -2.14
CA TYR A 18 4.46 -4.81 -3.46
C TYR A 18 3.95 -5.91 -4.39
N CYS A 19 3.80 -7.13 -3.89
CA CYS A 19 3.18 -8.21 -4.66
C CYS A 19 1.77 -7.83 -5.11
N PHE A 20 1.00 -7.16 -4.25
CA PHE A 20 -0.34 -6.69 -4.58
C PHE A 20 -0.33 -5.60 -5.66
N CYS A 21 0.64 -4.68 -5.62
CA CYS A 21 0.85 -3.70 -6.68
C CYS A 21 1.17 -4.37 -8.03
N ALA A 22 2.02 -5.41 -8.03
CA ALA A 22 2.34 -6.18 -9.21
C ALA A 22 1.12 -6.89 -9.79
N ILE A 23 0.26 -7.46 -8.94
CA ILE A 23 -1.00 -8.08 -9.38
C ILE A 23 -1.93 -7.03 -10.01
N ILE A 24 -2.08 -5.86 -9.41
CA ILE A 24 -2.90 -4.76 -9.95
C ILE A 24 -2.35 -4.32 -11.31
N TYR A 25 -1.02 -4.23 -11.45
CA TYR A 25 -0.39 -3.90 -12.72
C TYR A 25 -0.76 -4.91 -13.80
N VAL A 26 -0.58 -6.20 -13.55
CA VAL A 26 -0.92 -7.26 -14.51
C VAL A 26 -2.42 -7.21 -14.86
N VAL A 27 -3.29 -7.07 -13.87
CA VAL A 27 -4.74 -6.99 -14.08
C VAL A 27 -5.11 -5.77 -14.93
N SER A 28 -4.48 -4.61 -14.68
CA SER A 28 -4.76 -3.40 -15.47
C SER A 28 -4.31 -3.53 -16.91
N VAL A 29 -3.14 -4.14 -17.17
CA VAL A 29 -2.66 -4.42 -18.54
C VAL A 29 -3.63 -5.36 -19.25
N VAL A 30 -4.00 -6.48 -18.60
CA VAL A 30 -4.94 -7.46 -19.17
C VAL A 30 -6.32 -6.86 -19.46
N ALA A 31 -6.82 -5.99 -18.57
CA ALA A 31 -8.12 -5.35 -18.73
C ALA A 31 -8.17 -4.34 -19.90
N ILE A 32 -7.03 -3.78 -20.29
CA ILE A 32 -6.95 -2.83 -21.41
C ILE A 32 -6.92 -3.55 -22.78
N VAL A 33 -6.40 -4.78 -22.82
CA VAL A 33 -6.32 -5.55 -24.08
C VAL A 33 -7.67 -5.65 -24.84
N PRO A 34 -8.80 -6.00 -24.21
CA PRO A 34 -10.09 -6.03 -24.91
C PRO A 34 -10.53 -4.66 -25.44
N VAL A 35 -10.18 -3.57 -24.73
CA VAL A 35 -10.49 -2.21 -25.17
C VAL A 35 -9.72 -1.88 -26.44
N ILE A 36 -8.45 -2.28 -26.52
CA ILE A 36 -7.62 -2.12 -27.72
C ILE A 36 -8.26 -2.86 -28.89
N TRP A 37 -8.63 -4.13 -28.70
CA TRP A 37 -9.27 -4.94 -29.73
C TRP A 37 -10.58 -4.34 -30.24
N CYS A 38 -11.39 -3.75 -29.36
CA CYS A 38 -12.60 -3.04 -29.76
C CYS A 38 -12.29 -1.80 -30.59
N VAL A 39 -11.28 -1.02 -30.23
CA VAL A 39 -10.90 0.20 -30.96
C VAL A 39 -10.38 -0.15 -32.33
N ASP A 40 -9.55 -1.19 -32.50
CA ASP A 40 -9.05 -1.67 -33.75
C ASP A 40 -10.19 -2.24 -34.64
N PHE A 41 -11.10 -3.03 -34.05
CA PHE A 41 -12.23 -3.61 -34.75
C PHE A 41 -13.16 -2.55 -35.34
N PHE A 42 -13.37 -1.44 -34.65
CA PHE A 42 -14.21 -0.34 -35.14
C PHE A 42 -13.48 0.65 -36.05
N ASN A 43 -12.20 0.42 -36.37
CA ASN A 43 -11.37 1.31 -37.21
C ASN A 43 -11.42 2.79 -36.78
N VAL A 44 -11.58 3.04 -35.48
CA VAL A 44 -11.81 4.38 -34.93
C VAL A 44 -10.55 5.26 -35.03
N ALA A 45 -9.36 4.65 -35.14
CA ALA A 45 -8.11 5.38 -35.32
C ALA A 45 -7.03 4.53 -36.01
N ASN A 46 -6.21 5.14 -36.86
CA ASN A 46 -4.93 4.57 -37.30
C ASN A 46 -3.94 4.66 -36.10
N PHE A 47 -4.09 3.77 -35.15
CA PHE A 47 -3.18 3.71 -34.00
C PHE A 47 -1.83 3.12 -34.45
N ASN A 48 -0.76 3.83 -34.14
CA ASN A 48 0.56 3.22 -34.14
C ASN A 48 0.59 2.28 -32.90
N ASP A 49 0.43 0.99 -33.14
CA ASP A 49 0.31 -0.04 -32.11
C ASP A 49 1.37 0.10 -31.02
N GLN A 50 2.61 0.38 -31.40
CA GLN A 50 3.72 0.50 -30.48
C GLN A 50 3.58 1.69 -29.51
N ALA A 51 3.16 2.85 -30.02
CA ALA A 51 2.95 4.04 -29.18
C ALA A 51 1.80 3.82 -28.20
N PHE A 52 0.77 3.10 -28.60
CA PHE A 52 -0.37 2.80 -27.75
C PHE A 52 -0.01 1.81 -26.63
N TYR A 53 0.75 0.77 -26.92
CA TYR A 53 1.24 -0.17 -25.89
C TYR A 53 2.12 0.56 -24.88
N ASP A 54 3.01 1.45 -25.32
CA ASP A 54 3.87 2.25 -24.44
C ASP A 54 3.07 3.16 -23.50
N VAL A 55 2.00 3.80 -24.00
CA VAL A 55 1.13 4.64 -23.17
C VAL A 55 0.36 3.80 -22.16
N THR A 56 -0.18 2.67 -22.60
CA THR A 56 -0.94 1.73 -21.78
C THR A 56 -0.09 1.19 -20.64
N ASP A 57 1.14 0.77 -20.93
CA ASP A 57 2.09 0.24 -19.96
C ASP A 57 2.44 1.31 -18.90
N LYS A 58 2.79 2.52 -19.34
CA LYS A 58 3.09 3.65 -18.45
C LYS A 58 1.90 4.01 -17.56
N PHE A 59 0.68 3.99 -18.12
CA PHE A 59 -0.53 4.31 -17.38
C PHE A 59 -0.87 3.22 -16.35
N SER A 60 -0.75 1.95 -16.72
CA SER A 60 -0.94 0.81 -15.82
C SER A 60 0.09 0.84 -14.68
N PHE A 61 1.34 1.15 -15.00
CA PHE A 61 2.40 1.32 -14.01
C PHE A 61 2.09 2.48 -13.05
N LEU A 62 1.64 3.63 -13.55
CA LEU A 62 1.24 4.77 -12.73
C LEU A 62 0.10 4.40 -11.77
N ILE A 63 -0.92 3.72 -12.26
CA ILE A 63 -2.05 3.27 -11.42
C ILE A 63 -1.56 2.32 -10.32
N ALA A 64 -0.80 1.29 -10.68
CA ALA A 64 -0.40 0.24 -9.74
C ALA A 64 0.61 0.70 -8.70
N PHE A 65 1.59 1.50 -9.09
CA PHE A 65 2.72 1.84 -8.21
C PHE A 65 2.65 3.24 -7.60
N TYR A 66 1.77 4.11 -8.08
CA TYR A 66 1.57 5.45 -7.49
C TYR A 66 0.15 5.67 -6.99
N ILE A 67 -0.87 5.54 -7.84
CA ILE A 67 -2.25 5.86 -7.47
C ILE A 67 -2.76 4.89 -6.41
N TYR A 68 -2.68 3.60 -6.66
CA TYR A 68 -3.15 2.59 -5.69
C TYR A 68 -2.46 2.69 -4.32
N PRO A 69 -1.11 2.76 -4.21
CA PRO A 69 -0.45 2.89 -2.91
C PRO A 69 -0.86 4.13 -2.12
N ILE A 70 -1.12 5.26 -2.80
CA ILE A 70 -1.54 6.50 -2.14
C ILE A 70 -2.92 6.33 -1.50
N PHE A 71 -3.85 5.72 -2.21
CA PHE A 71 -5.25 5.63 -1.79
C PHE A 71 -5.64 4.34 -1.06
N LYS A 72 -4.81 3.30 -1.06
CA LYS A 72 -5.13 1.98 -0.49
C LYS A 72 -5.65 2.01 0.95
N ASP A 73 -5.10 2.88 1.79
CA ASP A 73 -5.49 3.00 3.19
C ASP A 73 -6.76 3.86 3.39
N VAL A 74 -7.17 4.61 2.38
CA VAL A 74 -8.37 5.46 2.41
C VAL A 74 -9.62 4.64 2.16
N PHE A 75 -9.57 3.73 1.17
CA PHE A 75 -10.75 2.96 0.74
C PHE A 75 -11.20 1.91 1.75
N PHE A 76 -10.33 1.41 2.61
CA PHE A 76 -10.65 0.34 3.55
C PHE A 76 -10.74 0.84 5.00
N LYS A 77 -11.74 0.36 5.73
CA LYS A 77 -12.01 0.77 7.12
C LYS A 77 -10.80 0.57 8.06
N ASN A 78 -10.03 -0.50 7.85
CA ASN A 78 -8.89 -0.89 8.71
C ASN A 78 -7.51 -0.67 8.05
N GLY A 79 -7.42 0.20 7.04
CA GLY A 79 -6.25 0.34 6.20
C GLY A 79 -6.30 -0.57 4.96
N SER A 80 -5.16 -0.90 4.35
CA SER A 80 -5.13 -1.73 3.13
C SER A 80 -5.64 -3.16 3.37
N ILE A 81 -6.05 -3.85 2.30
CA ILE A 81 -6.43 -5.28 2.33
C ILE A 81 -5.32 -6.12 2.98
N VAL A 82 -4.06 -5.82 2.64
CA VAL A 82 -2.88 -6.52 3.17
C VAL A 82 -2.76 -6.37 4.68
N LYS A 83 -3.07 -5.19 5.24
CA LYS A 83 -3.07 -4.97 6.69
C LYS A 83 -4.13 -5.82 7.38
N LYS A 84 -5.30 -5.94 6.76
CA LYS A 84 -6.36 -6.81 7.26
C LYS A 84 -5.94 -8.28 7.26
N LEU A 85 -5.30 -8.75 6.16
CA LEU A 85 -4.80 -10.13 6.06
C LEU A 85 -3.73 -10.45 7.11
N LEU A 86 -2.88 -9.48 7.45
CA LEU A 86 -1.83 -9.64 8.47
C LEU A 86 -2.30 -9.29 9.89
N ASN A 87 -3.60 -9.02 10.08
CA ASN A 87 -4.19 -8.63 11.36
C ASN A 87 -3.43 -7.49 12.04
N VAL A 88 -3.14 -6.43 11.26
CA VAL A 88 -2.53 -5.21 11.76
C VAL A 88 -3.41 -4.01 11.43
N ASN A 89 -3.43 -3.02 12.33
CA ASN A 89 -4.20 -1.80 12.20
C ASN A 89 -3.29 -0.58 12.14
N LEU A 90 -3.74 0.43 11.41
CA LEU A 90 -3.10 1.73 11.39
C LEU A 90 -3.85 2.68 12.33
N ILE A 91 -3.14 3.25 13.29
CA ILE A 91 -3.69 4.20 14.26
C ILE A 91 -2.91 5.51 14.28
N ASP A 92 -3.59 6.57 14.66
CA ASP A 92 -2.97 7.84 15.01
C ASP A 92 -2.32 7.70 16.39
N ALA A 93 -1.05 8.10 16.53
CA ALA A 93 -0.28 7.92 17.76
C ALA A 93 -0.75 8.83 18.90
N GLU A 94 -1.44 9.93 18.59
CA GLU A 94 -1.93 10.89 19.59
C GLU A 94 -3.34 10.55 20.06
N THR A 95 -4.24 10.20 19.13
CA THR A 95 -5.65 9.97 19.44
C THR A 95 -6.00 8.50 19.66
N MET A 96 -5.08 7.57 19.31
CA MET A 96 -5.26 6.11 19.33
C MET A 96 -6.45 5.64 18.50
N LYS A 97 -6.95 6.49 17.59
CA LYS A 97 -8.07 6.21 16.68
C LYS A 97 -7.56 6.08 15.24
N LYS A 98 -8.46 5.78 14.31
CA LYS A 98 -8.14 5.78 12.87
C LYS A 98 -7.62 7.16 12.45
N PRO A 99 -6.49 7.25 11.72
CA PRO A 99 -5.95 8.53 11.25
C PRO A 99 -6.90 9.24 10.29
N ARG A 100 -6.81 10.56 10.21
CA ARG A 100 -7.51 11.35 9.20
C ARG A 100 -7.02 11.01 7.79
N VAL A 101 -7.88 11.15 6.81
CA VAL A 101 -7.57 10.84 5.38
C VAL A 101 -6.31 11.57 4.89
N THR A 102 -6.15 12.84 5.24
CA THR A 102 -4.96 13.63 4.89
C THR A 102 -3.66 13.01 5.40
N LYS A 103 -3.64 12.53 6.65
CA LYS A 103 -2.48 11.82 7.21
C LYS A 103 -2.18 10.53 6.46
N LEU A 104 -3.22 9.80 6.01
CA LEU A 104 -3.08 8.58 5.23
C LEU A 104 -2.45 8.84 3.87
N ILE A 105 -2.93 9.86 3.16
CA ILE A 105 -2.40 10.26 1.84
C ILE A 105 -0.93 10.69 1.96
N ILE A 106 -0.60 11.60 2.87
CA ILE A 106 0.77 12.09 3.08
C ILE A 106 1.72 10.93 3.42
N ARG A 107 1.29 10.04 4.30
CA ARG A 107 2.06 8.84 4.67
C ARG A 107 2.35 7.95 3.47
N ASN A 108 1.34 7.71 2.64
CA ASN A 108 1.42 6.80 1.53
C ASN A 108 2.12 7.43 0.30
N LEU A 109 2.20 8.75 0.21
CA LEU A 109 2.98 9.45 -0.82
C LEU A 109 4.48 9.07 -0.77
N LEU A 110 4.97 8.69 0.42
CA LEU A 110 6.34 8.21 0.60
C LEU A 110 6.51 6.71 0.33
N PHE A 111 5.44 6.00 -0.03
CA PHE A 111 5.48 4.56 -0.30
C PHE A 111 6.44 4.17 -1.43
N PRO A 112 6.53 4.90 -2.56
CA PRO A 112 7.48 4.57 -3.63
C PRO A 112 8.94 4.59 -3.18
N ILE A 113 9.27 5.34 -2.14
CA ILE A 113 10.63 5.43 -1.56
C ILE A 113 10.83 4.29 -0.53
N TYR A 114 10.49 3.08 -0.94
CA TYR A 114 10.45 1.89 -0.08
C TYR A 114 11.76 1.59 0.67
N LEU A 115 12.89 1.62 -0.03
CA LEU A 115 14.18 1.32 0.60
C LEU A 115 14.54 2.31 1.71
N ILE A 116 14.28 3.59 1.49
CA ILE A 116 14.51 4.62 2.51
C ILE A 116 13.60 4.40 3.71
N ASN A 117 12.32 4.08 3.47
CA ASN A 117 11.38 3.77 4.55
C ASN A 117 11.82 2.55 5.38
N LEU A 118 12.35 1.51 4.75
CA LEU A 118 12.88 0.32 5.43
C LEU A 118 14.12 0.63 6.28
N ILE A 119 15.06 1.42 5.74
CA ILE A 119 16.26 1.83 6.47
C ILE A 119 15.87 2.63 7.73
N PHE A 120 14.93 3.55 7.62
CA PHE A 120 14.41 4.29 8.79
C PHE A 120 13.75 3.38 9.81
N CYS A 121 12.96 2.41 9.37
CA CYS A 121 12.31 1.44 10.25
C CYS A 121 13.35 0.57 10.99
N PHE A 122 14.43 0.16 10.32
CA PHE A 122 15.49 -0.66 10.90
C PHE A 122 16.30 0.10 11.97
N LYS A 123 16.62 1.36 11.70
CA LYS A 123 17.44 2.18 12.62
C LYS A 123 16.71 2.64 13.88
N ARG A 124 15.38 2.54 13.94
CA ARG A 124 14.59 3.01 15.07
C ARG A 124 14.07 1.86 15.94
N LEU A 125 14.21 2.03 17.25
CA LEU A 125 13.72 1.07 18.24
C LEU A 125 12.20 0.92 18.25
N ASP A 126 11.47 1.94 17.79
CA ASP A 126 10.00 1.92 17.72
C ASP A 126 9.44 1.36 16.40
N ASN A 127 10.29 0.90 15.49
CA ASN A 127 9.93 0.31 14.19
C ASN A 127 8.99 1.19 13.33
N ARG A 128 9.12 2.51 13.38
CA ARG A 128 8.33 3.44 12.57
C ARG A 128 9.02 3.75 11.26
N THR A 129 8.23 3.81 10.17
CA THR A 129 8.69 4.30 8.88
C THR A 129 8.78 5.83 8.88
N LEU A 130 9.43 6.39 7.87
CA LEU A 130 9.50 7.84 7.69
C LEU A 130 8.09 8.45 7.57
N GLY A 131 7.20 7.82 6.79
CA GLY A 131 5.80 8.24 6.67
C GLY A 131 5.04 8.18 7.98
N ASP A 132 5.28 7.15 8.82
CA ASP A 132 4.66 7.04 10.15
C ASP A 132 5.12 8.16 11.10
N ILE A 133 6.38 8.59 10.98
CA ILE A 133 6.94 9.66 11.80
C ILE A 133 6.33 11.01 11.42
N MET A 134 6.34 11.32 10.11
CA MET A 134 5.84 12.60 9.60
C MET A 134 4.36 12.81 9.89
N THR A 135 3.57 11.74 9.86
CA THR A 135 2.11 11.81 10.06
C THR A 135 1.69 11.49 11.50
N LYS A 136 2.66 11.19 12.39
CA LYS A 136 2.39 10.75 13.76
C LYS A 136 1.46 9.55 13.83
N THR A 137 1.66 8.58 12.92
CA THR A 137 0.88 7.33 12.88
C THR A 137 1.70 6.14 13.36
N ARG A 138 1.01 5.04 13.68
CA ARG A 138 1.64 3.76 14.07
C ARG A 138 0.89 2.59 13.46
N VAL A 139 1.61 1.54 13.07
CA VAL A 139 1.01 0.23 12.76
C VAL A 139 1.15 -0.64 13.99
N VAL A 140 0.01 -1.15 14.44
CA VAL A 140 -0.11 -1.97 15.65
C VAL A 140 -0.79 -3.29 15.31
N TYR A 141 -0.59 -4.31 16.12
CA TYR A 141 -1.34 -5.56 15.97
C TYR A 141 -2.81 -5.31 16.30
N SER A 142 -3.70 -5.94 15.52
CA SER A 142 -5.13 -5.98 15.85
C SER A 142 -5.34 -6.80 17.14
N GLU A 143 -6.42 -6.55 17.86
CA GLU A 143 -6.78 -7.34 19.06
C GLU A 143 -6.97 -8.82 18.73
N ASP A 144 -7.39 -9.14 17.51
CA ASP A 144 -7.54 -10.52 17.03
C ASP A 144 -6.22 -11.21 16.68
N ASN A 145 -5.10 -10.48 16.67
CA ASN A 145 -3.80 -11.07 16.34
C ASN A 145 -3.26 -11.86 17.56
N PRO A 146 -2.87 -13.15 17.39
CA PRO A 146 -2.33 -13.95 18.50
C PRO A 146 -1.11 -13.28 19.16
N LYS A 147 -0.29 -12.56 18.39
CA LYS A 147 0.86 -11.81 18.93
C LYS A 147 0.46 -10.62 19.83
N SER A 148 -0.78 -10.17 19.81
CA SER A 148 -1.28 -9.14 20.72
C SER A 148 -1.59 -9.71 22.11
N LYS A 149 -1.84 -11.03 22.18
CA LYS A 149 -2.29 -11.75 23.39
C LYS A 149 -1.11 -12.28 24.25
N GLU A 150 0.07 -12.48 23.64
CA GLU A 150 1.25 -13.04 24.34
C GLU A 150 1.74 -12.22 25.56
N PHE A 151 1.23 -11.01 25.77
CA PHE A 151 1.64 -10.10 26.86
C PHE A 151 0.51 -9.74 27.84
N LYS A 152 -0.57 -10.50 27.87
CA LYS A 152 -1.63 -10.31 28.89
C LYS A 152 -1.45 -11.20 30.13
N CYS A 153 -0.37 -11.95 30.20
CA CYS A 153 -0.08 -12.87 31.31
C CYS A 153 1.19 -12.41 32.06
N ASP A 154 1.14 -11.23 32.70
CA ASP A 154 2.03 -10.87 33.82
C ASP A 154 1.33 -9.80 34.67
#